data_71e270c250f21ac7624e1a4899b946d9
#
_entry.id   71e270c250f21ac7624e1a4899b946d9
#
_cell.length_a   1.000
_cell.length_b   1.000
_cell.length_c   1.000
_cell.angle_alpha   90.00
_cell.angle_beta   90.00
_cell.angle_gamma   90.00
#
_symmetry.space_group_name_H-M   'P 1'
#
loop_
_entity.id
_entity.type
_entity.pdbx_description
1 polymer ?
#
loop_
_entity_poly.entity_id
_entity_poly.type
_entity_poly.pdbx_seq_one_letter_code
_entity_poly.pdbx_strand_id
1 'polypeptide(L)'
;MPWPPSSDVKAETPCSIAHRRAALAAGERRLPNLRDPTSRKLTDPADNHGERSQCGVIAAAAPMIPPQKQMTGMLGHPVAENPIDRMFDAVYSHYGLPWQFWKNDIASEADLALAIRALVPLGYQGMCITVPYKVAAIPLLDEVDNDVRAIGAANYITIQQGRLIGHNNDGKGVVKAIEKVAPLRGQHVVMLGAGGAGRAMAVEIAWAGAAQLTLITRREQQGREVAEIVTRASGVPCHWMPWQTPLVMPSGTSLLMNATHLGCAPEPEAVPVDWSSVDPQCIAVDVITNPRITPFLAAARDHGCPVVDGVEMLVQLAMQIFERWTGITPDEAVFQRAVAEALGE
;
A
#
# COMPACT_ATOMS: atom_id res chain seq x y z
N MET A 1 -24.90 -10.07 -30.42
CA MET A 1 -24.83 -8.93 -31.39
C MET A 1 -23.41 -8.39 -31.31
N PRO A 2 -22.65 -8.30 -32.38
CA PRO A 2 -21.27 -7.81 -32.35
C PRO A 2 -21.23 -6.28 -32.37
N TRP A 3 -20.27 -5.72 -31.63
CA TRP A 3 -19.93 -4.30 -31.52
C TRP A 3 -19.35 -3.78 -32.84
N PRO A 4 -19.67 -2.57 -33.31
CA PRO A 4 -19.08 -1.99 -34.52
C PRO A 4 -17.66 -1.47 -34.28
N PRO A 5 -16.82 -1.40 -35.34
CA PRO A 5 -15.45 -0.90 -35.24
C PRO A 5 -15.39 0.64 -35.16
N SER A 6 -14.50 1.15 -34.30
CA SER A 6 -14.18 2.57 -34.19
C SER A 6 -13.27 3.01 -35.32
N SER A 7 -13.71 4.01 -36.09
CA SER A 7 -12.95 4.71 -37.12
C SER A 7 -12.24 5.95 -36.55
N ASP A 8 -11.02 6.15 -37.04
CA ASP A 8 -10.28 7.43 -37.22
C ASP A 8 -9.88 8.25 -35.98
N VAL A 9 -8.66 7.98 -35.52
CA VAL A 9 -7.81 9.01 -34.85
C VAL A 9 -6.69 9.39 -35.82
N LYS A 10 -6.78 10.61 -36.38
CA LYS A 10 -5.73 11.22 -37.21
C LYS A 10 -4.53 11.57 -36.33
N ALA A 11 -3.35 11.12 -36.73
CA ALA A 11 -2.08 11.49 -36.14
C ALA A 11 -1.80 12.99 -36.41
N GLU A 12 -1.63 13.79 -35.35
CA GLU A 12 -1.12 15.16 -35.43
C GLU A 12 0.40 15.17 -35.49
N THR A 13 0.94 15.97 -36.41
CA THR A 13 2.38 16.13 -36.69
C THR A 13 3.10 17.01 -35.66
N PRO A 14 4.44 16.85 -35.44
CA PRO A 14 5.19 17.49 -34.34
C PRO A 14 5.56 18.98 -34.53
N CYS A 15 4.69 19.80 -35.06
CA CYS A 15 5.02 21.21 -35.35
C CYS A 15 4.31 22.25 -34.45
N SER A 16 3.52 21.87 -33.45
CA SER A 16 2.75 22.82 -32.64
C SER A 16 3.31 23.14 -31.25
N ILE A 17 4.40 22.48 -30.83
CA ILE A 17 4.97 22.65 -29.47
C ILE A 17 5.98 23.81 -29.38
N ALA A 18 6.52 24.30 -30.53
CA ALA A 18 7.51 25.36 -30.52
C ALA A 18 6.95 26.80 -30.31
N HIS A 19 5.65 27.01 -30.50
CA HIS A 19 5.05 28.39 -30.45
C HIS A 19 4.46 28.77 -29.08
N ARG A 20 4.44 27.89 -28.07
CA ARG A 20 3.95 28.23 -26.71
C ARG A 20 5.03 28.61 -25.70
N ARG A 21 6.33 28.52 -26.06
CA ARG A 21 7.44 28.91 -25.17
C ARG A 21 7.89 30.35 -25.27
N ALA A 22 7.39 31.12 -26.23
CA ALA A 22 7.82 32.52 -26.47
C ALA A 22 6.97 33.60 -25.79
N ALA A 23 5.87 33.23 -25.10
CA ALA A 23 4.92 34.19 -24.51
C ALA A 23 5.08 34.45 -23.01
N LEU A 24 6.05 33.82 -22.34
CA LEU A 24 6.27 33.93 -20.87
C LEU A 24 7.53 34.72 -20.48
N ALA A 25 8.23 35.36 -21.41
CA ALA A 25 9.50 36.07 -21.16
C ALA A 25 9.42 37.59 -21.29
N ALA A 26 8.26 38.21 -21.14
CA ALA A 26 8.16 39.70 -21.16
C ALA A 26 7.04 40.15 -20.20
N GLY A 27 7.38 40.45 -18.96
CA GLY A 27 6.43 40.98 -17.99
C GLY A 27 7.02 41.26 -16.61
N GLU A 28 8.15 42.03 -16.57
CA GLU A 28 8.60 42.64 -15.32
C GLU A 28 7.59 43.71 -14.88
N ARG A 29 6.80 43.46 -13.84
CA ARG A 29 6.08 44.49 -13.08
C ARG A 29 6.85 44.75 -11.79
N ARG A 30 7.42 45.94 -11.68
CA ARG A 30 8.02 46.51 -10.47
C ARG A 30 6.93 46.63 -9.40
N LEU A 31 7.18 46.07 -8.22
CA LEU A 31 6.41 46.35 -7.01
C LEU A 31 6.82 47.70 -6.41
N PRO A 32 5.89 48.50 -5.86
CA PRO A 32 6.20 49.78 -5.24
C PRO A 32 6.87 49.59 -3.87
N ASN A 33 7.87 50.44 -3.61
CA ASN A 33 8.62 50.57 -2.36
C ASN A 33 7.70 50.79 -1.15
N LEU A 34 7.71 49.90 -0.18
CA LEU A 34 7.21 50.12 1.17
C LEU A 34 8.26 50.95 1.95
N ARG A 35 7.87 52.14 2.38
CA ARG A 35 8.66 53.07 3.18
C ARG A 35 8.89 52.52 4.60
N ASP A 36 10.13 52.66 5.04
CA ASP A 36 10.64 52.42 6.39
C ASP A 36 9.95 53.36 7.42
N PRO A 37 9.40 52.85 8.54
CA PRO A 37 8.85 53.65 9.61
C PRO A 37 9.79 53.70 10.82
N THR A 38 11.00 54.27 10.66
CA THR A 38 11.84 54.67 11.80
C THR A 38 12.03 56.15 11.86
N SER A 39 11.08 56.88 12.45
CA SER A 39 11.33 58.16 13.16
C SER A 39 10.05 58.72 13.75
N ARG A 40 9.71 58.38 14.98
CA ARG A 40 8.89 59.20 15.86
C ARG A 40 9.54 59.31 17.23
N LYS A 41 10.00 60.56 17.52
CA LYS A 41 10.52 60.98 18.82
C LYS A 41 9.40 60.88 19.86
N LEU A 42 9.75 60.28 20.98
CA LEU A 42 8.95 60.29 22.24
C LEU A 42 9.04 61.70 22.85
N THR A 43 7.91 62.31 23.10
CA THR A 43 7.77 63.46 24.05
C THR A 43 7.04 62.92 25.28
N ASP A 44 7.67 63.07 26.42
CA ASP A 44 7.04 62.82 27.75
C ASP A 44 5.91 63.84 27.99
N PRO A 45 4.87 63.43 28.71
CA PRO A 45 4.23 64.27 29.70
C PRO A 45 4.11 63.59 31.07
N ALA A 46 4.45 64.38 32.06
CA ALA A 46 4.38 64.08 33.47
C ALA A 46 2.94 63.97 33.99
N ASP A 47 2.83 63.21 35.11
CA ASP A 47 1.89 63.27 36.21
C ASP A 47 0.37 63.29 35.92
N ASN A 48 -0.29 62.17 36.24
CA ASN A 48 -1.55 62.25 36.93
C ASN A 48 -1.78 61.04 37.89
N HIS A 49 -1.89 61.30 39.19
CA HIS A 49 -2.32 60.37 40.23
C HIS A 49 -3.81 60.09 40.09
N GLY A 50 -4.26 58.87 40.13
CA GLY A 50 -5.68 58.57 40.27
C GLY A 50 -6.06 57.13 39.98
N GLU A 51 -6.39 56.40 41.05
CA GLU A 51 -7.24 55.21 41.10
C GLU A 51 -6.82 53.91 40.46
N ARG A 52 -6.29 53.01 41.31
CA ARG A 52 -6.14 51.58 41.04
C ARG A 52 -7.52 50.91 40.97
N SER A 53 -8.08 50.80 39.79
CA SER A 53 -9.11 49.81 39.50
C SER A 53 -8.43 48.49 39.17
N GLN A 54 -8.61 47.47 40.05
CA GLN A 54 -8.18 46.08 39.77
C GLN A 54 -9.11 45.52 38.69
N CYS A 55 -8.78 45.78 37.43
CA CYS A 55 -9.35 45.04 36.33
C CYS A 55 -8.52 43.75 36.16
N GLY A 56 -9.06 42.65 36.71
CA GLY A 56 -8.50 41.32 36.49
C GLY A 56 -8.51 41.01 34.99
N VAL A 57 -7.35 41.21 34.35
CA VAL A 57 -7.15 40.72 32.98
C VAL A 57 -7.10 39.20 33.06
N ILE A 58 -8.25 38.58 32.81
CA ILE A 58 -8.26 37.15 32.42
C ILE A 58 -7.46 37.11 31.15
N ALA A 59 -6.21 36.67 31.25
CA ALA A 59 -5.40 36.34 30.08
C ALA A 59 -6.16 35.25 29.33
N ALA A 60 -6.88 35.64 28.29
CA ALA A 60 -7.46 34.67 27.35
C ALA A 60 -6.30 33.85 26.83
N ALA A 61 -6.27 32.55 27.16
CA ALA A 61 -5.32 31.64 26.60
C ALA A 61 -5.39 31.80 25.09
N ALA A 62 -4.23 32.09 24.45
CA ALA A 62 -4.16 32.18 23.01
C ALA A 62 -4.76 30.90 22.43
N PRO A 63 -5.61 30.98 21.40
CA PRO A 63 -6.17 29.77 20.80
C PRO A 63 -5.02 28.84 20.40
N MET A 64 -4.94 27.68 21.06
CA MET A 64 -3.97 26.65 20.68
C MET A 64 -4.36 26.21 19.28
N ILE A 65 -3.52 26.57 18.29
CA ILE A 65 -3.63 26.00 16.96
C ILE A 65 -3.37 24.50 17.15
N PRO A 66 -4.34 23.63 16.84
CA PRO A 66 -4.10 22.20 16.98
C PRO A 66 -2.89 21.81 16.16
N PRO A 67 -2.05 20.87 16.64
CA PRO A 67 -0.88 20.42 15.88
C PRO A 67 -1.33 19.95 14.50
N GLN A 68 -0.60 20.38 13.47
CA GLN A 68 -0.90 19.97 12.10
C GLN A 68 -0.87 18.45 12.02
N LYS A 69 -1.96 17.84 11.52
CA LYS A 69 -2.02 16.39 11.35
C LYS A 69 -0.97 15.95 10.32
N GLN A 70 -0.20 14.93 10.67
CA GLN A 70 0.68 14.27 9.73
C GLN A 70 -0.14 13.39 8.79
N MET A 71 0.19 13.36 7.53
CA MET A 71 -0.56 12.62 6.52
C MET A 71 0.19 11.36 6.08
N THR A 72 -0.52 10.26 6.06
CA THR A 72 -0.13 9.03 5.38
C THR A 72 -1.27 8.58 4.48
N GLY A 73 -1.07 7.55 3.68
CA GLY A 73 -2.18 7.11 2.84
C GLY A 73 -1.88 5.91 1.96
N MET A 74 -2.78 5.68 1.01
CA MET A 74 -2.70 4.62 0.00
C MET A 74 -3.04 5.19 -1.38
N LEU A 75 -2.30 4.76 -2.40
CA LEU A 75 -2.58 4.96 -3.82
C LEU A 75 -2.94 3.61 -4.45
N GLY A 76 -4.02 3.55 -5.20
CA GLY A 76 -4.45 2.33 -5.92
C GLY A 76 -5.75 2.54 -6.67
N HIS A 77 -6.28 1.47 -7.28
CA HIS A 77 -7.59 1.46 -7.94
C HIS A 77 -8.14 0.02 -8.09
N PRO A 78 -9.35 -0.27 -7.61
CA PRO A 78 -10.12 0.49 -6.62
C PRO A 78 -9.55 0.35 -5.20
N VAL A 79 -9.81 1.31 -4.32
CA VAL A 79 -9.34 1.28 -2.92
C VAL A 79 -10.46 1.32 -1.89
N ALA A 80 -11.73 1.44 -2.32
CA ALA A 80 -12.87 1.68 -1.43
C ALA A 80 -13.03 0.59 -0.36
N GLU A 81 -12.93 -0.68 -0.76
CA GLU A 81 -13.18 -1.85 0.10
C GLU A 81 -12.02 -2.21 1.05
N ASN A 82 -10.87 -1.56 0.91
CA ASN A 82 -9.73 -1.86 1.76
C ASN A 82 -9.91 -1.23 3.16
N PRO A 83 -9.83 -1.99 4.26
CA PRO A 83 -10.06 -1.49 5.62
C PRO A 83 -8.88 -0.71 6.21
N ILE A 84 -7.78 -0.56 5.49
CA ILE A 84 -6.49 -0.07 6.00
C ILE A 84 -6.57 1.36 6.58
N ASP A 85 -7.39 2.24 6.01
CA ASP A 85 -7.57 3.63 6.49
C ASP A 85 -8.16 3.65 7.91
N ARG A 86 -9.26 2.93 8.11
CA ARG A 86 -9.92 2.82 9.42
C ARG A 86 -9.00 2.17 10.45
N MET A 87 -8.28 1.12 10.05
CA MET A 87 -7.31 0.46 10.89
C MET A 87 -6.19 1.41 11.33
N PHE A 88 -5.55 2.14 10.40
CA PHE A 88 -4.47 3.06 10.74
C PHE A 88 -4.95 4.26 11.56
N ASP A 89 -6.13 4.82 11.28
CA ASP A 89 -6.69 5.93 12.06
C ASP A 89 -6.97 5.50 13.52
N ALA A 90 -7.48 4.27 13.74
CA ALA A 90 -7.67 3.71 15.08
C ALA A 90 -6.32 3.49 15.79
N VAL A 91 -5.32 2.96 15.08
CA VAL A 91 -3.96 2.75 15.62
C VAL A 91 -3.30 4.10 15.96
N TYR A 92 -3.35 5.10 15.09
CA TYR A 92 -2.81 6.43 15.36
C TYR A 92 -3.48 7.07 16.59
N SER A 93 -4.81 6.93 16.71
CA SER A 93 -5.55 7.39 17.89
C SER A 93 -5.11 6.69 19.17
N HIS A 94 -4.92 5.36 19.13
CA HIS A 94 -4.45 4.57 20.28
C HIS A 94 -3.09 5.06 20.80
N TYR A 95 -2.14 5.36 19.89
CA TYR A 95 -0.81 5.86 20.25
C TYR A 95 -0.75 7.37 20.47
N GLY A 96 -1.91 8.07 20.44
CA GLY A 96 -1.97 9.53 20.64
C GLY A 96 -1.26 10.32 19.55
N LEU A 97 -1.11 9.77 18.35
CA LEU A 97 -0.45 10.42 17.23
C LEU A 97 -1.43 11.34 16.49
N PRO A 98 -1.07 12.61 16.21
CA PRO A 98 -1.88 13.51 15.40
C PRO A 98 -1.73 13.18 13.91
N TRP A 99 -1.93 11.92 13.55
CA TRP A 99 -1.77 11.39 12.20
C TRP A 99 -3.11 11.01 11.61
N GLN A 100 -3.20 10.97 10.26
CA GLN A 100 -4.39 10.57 9.53
C GLN A 100 -4.00 9.81 8.27
N PHE A 101 -4.76 8.76 7.96
CA PHE A 101 -4.55 7.93 6.78
C PHE A 101 -5.61 8.23 5.71
N TRP A 102 -5.18 8.46 4.46
CA TRP A 102 -6.06 8.78 3.34
C TRP A 102 -5.99 7.72 2.26
N LYS A 103 -7.14 7.24 1.79
CA LYS A 103 -7.23 6.44 0.55
C LYS A 103 -7.38 7.38 -0.64
N ASN A 104 -6.51 7.19 -1.64
CA ASN A 104 -6.55 7.97 -2.88
C ASN A 104 -6.78 7.00 -4.04
N ASP A 105 -7.96 7.07 -4.62
CA ASP A 105 -8.34 6.27 -5.79
C ASP A 105 -7.77 6.94 -7.04
N ILE A 106 -6.83 6.27 -7.71
CA ILE A 106 -6.08 6.78 -8.86
C ILE A 106 -6.46 5.96 -10.09
N ALA A 107 -7.20 6.56 -11.00
CA ALA A 107 -7.79 5.85 -12.15
C ALA A 107 -6.79 5.55 -13.28
N SER A 108 -5.63 6.24 -13.36
CA SER A 108 -4.67 6.08 -14.45
C SER A 108 -3.21 6.14 -13.99
N GLU A 109 -2.30 5.56 -14.77
CA GLU A 109 -0.85 5.67 -14.50
C GLU A 109 -0.33 7.11 -14.66
N ALA A 110 -0.96 7.92 -15.49
CA ALA A 110 -0.59 9.34 -15.63
C ALA A 110 -0.91 10.10 -14.32
N ASP A 111 -2.05 9.83 -13.71
CA ASP A 111 -2.45 10.41 -12.43
C ASP A 111 -1.58 9.87 -11.29
N LEU A 112 -1.17 8.61 -11.34
CA LEU A 112 -0.21 8.02 -10.38
C LEU A 112 1.10 8.83 -10.35
N ALA A 113 1.66 9.17 -11.51
CA ALA A 113 2.89 9.94 -11.59
C ALA A 113 2.74 11.35 -11.00
N LEU A 114 1.58 11.97 -11.17
CA LEU A 114 1.27 13.27 -10.56
C LEU A 114 1.11 13.13 -9.04
N ALA A 115 0.36 12.13 -8.58
CA ALA A 115 0.12 11.88 -7.17
C ALA A 115 1.42 11.60 -6.40
N ILE A 116 2.30 10.74 -6.94
CA ILE A 116 3.60 10.43 -6.31
C ILE A 116 4.47 11.67 -6.20
N ARG A 117 4.56 12.51 -7.24
CA ARG A 117 5.32 13.78 -7.19
C ARG A 117 4.76 14.79 -6.19
N ALA A 118 3.46 14.74 -5.92
CA ALA A 118 2.80 15.63 -4.98
C ALA A 118 3.02 15.26 -3.51
N LEU A 119 3.47 14.05 -3.19
CA LEU A 119 3.61 13.57 -1.80
C LEU A 119 4.50 14.46 -0.95
N VAL A 120 5.67 14.84 -1.48
CA VAL A 120 6.64 15.68 -0.78
C VAL A 120 6.10 17.10 -0.54
N PRO A 121 5.66 17.86 -1.55
CA PRO A 121 5.17 19.23 -1.33
C PRO A 121 3.86 19.29 -0.54
N LEU A 122 3.08 18.22 -0.49
CA LEU A 122 1.89 18.11 0.36
C LEU A 122 2.21 17.70 1.81
N GLY A 123 3.47 17.30 2.11
CA GLY A 123 3.90 16.98 3.46
C GLY A 123 3.48 15.59 3.96
N TYR A 124 3.26 14.63 3.04
CA TYR A 124 3.05 13.24 3.44
C TYR A 124 4.29 12.66 4.14
N GLN A 125 4.08 11.76 5.10
CA GLN A 125 5.15 11.04 5.81
C GLN A 125 5.46 9.70 5.16
N GLY A 126 4.47 9.12 4.49
CA GLY A 126 4.59 7.87 3.77
C GLY A 126 3.32 7.54 3.00
N MET A 127 3.42 6.57 2.09
CA MET A 127 2.32 6.20 1.20
C MET A 127 2.37 4.71 0.90
N CYS A 128 1.27 3.99 1.12
CA CYS A 128 1.10 2.63 0.61
C CYS A 128 0.79 2.67 -0.89
N ILE A 129 1.22 1.64 -1.62
CA ILE A 129 0.90 1.43 -3.03
C ILE A 129 0.21 0.09 -3.16
N THR A 130 -0.98 0.08 -3.75
CA THR A 130 -1.72 -1.15 -3.98
C THR A 130 -1.99 -1.38 -5.48
N VAL A 131 -2.80 -2.35 -5.79
CA VAL A 131 -3.19 -2.73 -7.17
C VAL A 131 -3.74 -1.50 -7.90
N PRO A 132 -3.42 -1.29 -9.19
CA PRO A 132 -2.50 -2.08 -10.04
C PRO A 132 -1.05 -1.57 -10.05
N TYR A 133 -0.67 -0.63 -9.20
CA TYR A 133 0.47 0.27 -9.37
C TYR A 133 1.79 -0.17 -8.73
N LYS A 134 1.85 -1.32 -8.05
CA LYS A 134 3.06 -1.78 -7.32
C LYS A 134 4.32 -1.89 -8.19
N VAL A 135 4.17 -2.18 -9.49
CA VAL A 135 5.26 -2.23 -10.47
C VAL A 135 5.48 -0.86 -11.12
N ALA A 136 4.39 -0.20 -11.54
CA ALA A 136 4.43 1.08 -12.25
C ALA A 136 4.99 2.23 -11.39
N ALA A 137 4.91 2.13 -10.07
CA ALA A 137 5.44 3.15 -9.17
C ALA A 137 6.98 3.19 -9.11
N ILE A 138 7.68 2.06 -9.36
CA ILE A 138 9.15 1.97 -9.19
C ILE A 138 9.91 3.07 -9.93
N PRO A 139 9.69 3.34 -11.22
CA PRO A 139 10.44 4.37 -11.96
C PRO A 139 10.11 5.81 -11.51
N LEU A 140 9.13 5.99 -10.63
CA LEU A 140 8.70 7.28 -10.10
C LEU A 140 9.34 7.60 -8.73
N LEU A 141 10.11 6.67 -8.16
CA LEU A 141 10.76 6.76 -6.86
C LEU A 141 12.22 7.17 -7.00
N ASP A 142 12.77 7.89 -6.01
CA ASP A 142 14.17 8.31 -5.99
C ASP A 142 15.11 7.16 -5.65
N GLU A 143 14.66 6.24 -4.80
CA GLU A 143 15.38 5.04 -4.38
C GLU A 143 14.43 3.88 -4.16
N VAL A 144 14.97 2.67 -4.23
CA VAL A 144 14.29 1.45 -3.81
C VAL A 144 15.25 0.58 -3.01
N ASP A 145 14.74 -0.14 -2.01
CA ASP A 145 15.54 -1.09 -1.24
C ASP A 145 15.89 -2.36 -2.05
N ASN A 146 16.70 -3.23 -1.45
CA ASN A 146 17.17 -4.44 -2.12
C ASN A 146 16.01 -5.44 -2.40
N ASP A 147 15.02 -5.47 -1.52
CA ASP A 147 13.86 -6.35 -1.68
C ASP A 147 13.05 -5.92 -2.91
N VAL A 148 12.77 -4.62 -3.06
CA VAL A 148 12.10 -4.09 -4.26
C VAL A 148 12.90 -4.38 -5.53
N ARG A 149 14.23 -4.26 -5.50
CA ARG A 149 15.09 -4.58 -6.66
C ARG A 149 15.00 -6.04 -7.05
N ALA A 150 14.96 -6.94 -6.08
CA ALA A 150 14.84 -8.37 -6.34
C ALA A 150 13.44 -8.76 -6.81
N ILE A 151 12.40 -8.21 -6.17
CA ILE A 151 10.99 -8.52 -6.40
C ILE A 151 10.46 -7.85 -7.68
N GLY A 152 10.88 -6.61 -7.95
CA GLY A 152 10.34 -5.79 -9.04
C GLY A 152 8.95 -5.23 -8.75
N ALA A 153 8.61 -4.97 -7.48
CA ALA A 153 7.38 -4.32 -7.04
C ALA A 153 7.61 -3.59 -5.71
N ALA A 154 6.95 -2.43 -5.52
CA ALA A 154 6.92 -1.67 -4.26
C ALA A 154 5.48 -1.61 -3.74
N ASN A 155 5.25 -1.82 -2.43
CA ASN A 155 3.93 -1.69 -1.82
C ASN A 155 3.81 -0.55 -0.82
N TYR A 156 4.92 0.10 -0.44
CA TYR A 156 4.86 1.35 0.32
C TYR A 156 6.10 2.22 0.09
N ILE A 157 5.96 3.50 0.41
CA ILE A 157 6.98 4.55 0.31
C ILE A 157 7.24 5.11 1.70
N THR A 158 8.51 5.36 2.04
CA THR A 158 8.92 6.29 3.09
C THR A 158 9.40 7.59 2.46
N ILE A 159 9.17 8.71 3.15
CA ILE A 159 9.66 10.02 2.70
C ILE A 159 10.73 10.47 3.68
N GLN A 160 11.98 10.51 3.24
CA GLN A 160 13.12 10.87 4.05
C GLN A 160 13.89 12.03 3.41
N GLN A 161 13.99 13.15 4.10
CA GLN A 161 14.66 14.37 3.60
C GLN A 161 14.16 14.79 2.20
N GLY A 162 12.86 14.65 1.95
CA GLY A 162 12.23 14.98 0.68
C GLY A 162 12.45 13.95 -0.45
N ARG A 163 13.06 12.79 -0.15
CA ARG A 163 13.26 11.69 -1.11
C ARG A 163 12.25 10.58 -0.90
N LEU A 164 11.76 10.03 -1.97
CA LEU A 164 10.81 8.93 -2.03
C LEU A 164 11.55 7.59 -2.10
N ILE A 165 11.48 6.80 -1.03
CA ILE A 165 12.15 5.51 -0.96
C ILE A 165 11.11 4.40 -0.96
N GLY A 166 11.18 3.52 -1.96
CA GLY A 166 10.25 2.41 -2.14
C GLY A 166 10.67 1.15 -1.41
N HIS A 167 9.69 0.50 -0.81
CA HIS A 167 9.84 -0.73 -0.04
C HIS A 167 8.80 -1.77 -0.46
N ASN A 168 9.06 -3.04 -0.09
CA ASN A 168 8.05 -4.10 -0.21
C ASN A 168 8.04 -4.98 1.04
N ASN A 169 6.86 -5.17 1.62
CA ASN A 169 6.65 -6.08 2.74
C ASN A 169 5.39 -6.97 2.60
N ASP A 170 4.79 -7.02 1.42
CA ASP A 170 3.65 -7.94 1.16
C ASP A 170 4.06 -9.38 1.49
N GLY A 171 5.20 -9.81 0.98
CA GLY A 171 5.70 -11.15 1.23
C GLY A 171 6.09 -11.39 2.70
N LYS A 172 6.72 -10.40 3.35
CA LYS A 172 7.06 -10.49 4.79
C LYS A 172 5.82 -10.62 5.66
N GLY A 173 4.74 -9.93 5.31
CA GLY A 173 3.46 -10.05 6.01
C GLY A 173 2.89 -11.46 5.92
N VAL A 174 2.84 -12.03 4.71
CA VAL A 174 2.30 -13.38 4.52
C VAL A 174 3.19 -14.45 5.14
N VAL A 175 4.52 -14.33 5.04
CA VAL A 175 5.47 -15.26 5.70
C VAL A 175 5.21 -15.30 7.20
N LYS A 176 5.14 -14.15 7.88
CA LYS A 176 4.83 -14.08 9.31
C LYS A 176 3.47 -14.66 9.67
N ALA A 177 2.45 -14.44 8.83
CA ALA A 177 1.13 -15.00 9.04
C ALA A 177 1.14 -16.54 8.94
N ILE A 178 1.82 -17.10 7.93
CA ILE A 178 1.93 -18.55 7.74
C ILE A 178 2.74 -19.18 8.87
N GLU A 179 3.85 -18.58 9.29
CA GLU A 179 4.74 -19.13 10.32
C GLU A 179 4.11 -19.22 11.72
N LYS A 180 2.98 -18.54 11.95
CA LYS A 180 2.15 -18.77 13.16
C LYS A 180 1.46 -20.14 13.15
N VAL A 181 1.25 -20.74 11.99
CA VAL A 181 0.56 -22.04 11.81
C VAL A 181 1.57 -23.15 11.58
N ALA A 182 2.55 -22.94 10.69
CA ALA A 182 3.60 -23.91 10.40
C ALA A 182 4.82 -23.24 9.76
N PRO A 183 6.04 -23.82 9.92
CA PRO A 183 7.23 -23.30 9.28
C PRO A 183 7.16 -23.48 7.76
N LEU A 184 7.62 -22.46 7.02
CA LEU A 184 7.72 -22.50 5.56
C LEU A 184 8.86 -23.39 5.04
N ARG A 185 9.86 -23.65 5.89
CA ARG A 185 11.01 -24.46 5.51
C ARG A 185 10.60 -25.86 5.07
N GLY A 186 11.01 -26.22 3.84
CA GLY A 186 10.72 -27.55 3.26
C GLY A 186 9.36 -27.71 2.63
N GLN A 187 8.50 -26.68 2.67
CA GLN A 187 7.16 -26.75 2.08
C GLN A 187 7.21 -26.74 0.54
N HIS A 188 6.29 -27.49 -0.09
CA HIS A 188 5.94 -27.33 -1.49
C HIS A 188 4.73 -26.37 -1.58
N VAL A 189 4.97 -25.19 -2.06
CA VAL A 189 3.96 -24.12 -2.11
C VAL A 189 3.37 -24.00 -3.52
N VAL A 190 2.06 -24.12 -3.62
CA VAL A 190 1.29 -23.77 -4.82
C VAL A 190 0.64 -22.42 -4.63
N MET A 191 0.91 -21.48 -5.51
CA MET A 191 0.35 -20.15 -5.48
C MET A 191 -0.51 -19.88 -6.71
N LEU A 192 -1.74 -19.46 -6.49
CA LEU A 192 -2.68 -19.04 -7.52
C LEU A 192 -2.55 -17.54 -7.71
N GLY A 193 -2.05 -17.13 -8.89
CA GLY A 193 -1.79 -15.72 -9.21
C GLY A 193 -0.34 -15.30 -9.02
N ALA A 194 0.11 -14.35 -9.87
CA ALA A 194 1.48 -13.81 -9.88
C ALA A 194 1.48 -12.29 -10.17
N GLY A 195 0.53 -11.56 -9.60
CA GLY A 195 0.47 -10.10 -9.67
C GLY A 195 1.55 -9.41 -8.84
N GLY A 196 1.46 -8.08 -8.66
CA GLY A 196 2.43 -7.31 -7.89
C GLY A 196 2.63 -7.81 -6.46
N ALA A 197 1.56 -8.18 -5.75
CA ALA A 197 1.66 -8.81 -4.43
C ALA A 197 2.15 -10.26 -4.54
N GLY A 198 1.60 -11.06 -5.48
CA GLY A 198 1.99 -12.45 -5.65
C GLY A 198 3.48 -12.65 -5.93
N ARG A 199 4.11 -11.77 -6.73
CA ARG A 199 5.57 -11.85 -6.96
C ARG A 199 6.38 -11.60 -5.68
N ALA A 200 5.96 -10.66 -4.84
CA ALA A 200 6.61 -10.39 -3.56
C ALA A 200 6.49 -11.58 -2.60
N MET A 201 5.27 -12.14 -2.50
CA MET A 201 5.02 -13.32 -1.66
C MET A 201 5.82 -14.53 -2.13
N ALA A 202 5.88 -14.79 -3.45
CA ALA A 202 6.63 -15.91 -4.00
C ALA A 202 8.14 -15.81 -3.66
N VAL A 203 8.74 -14.62 -3.78
CA VAL A 203 10.15 -14.40 -3.46
C VAL A 203 10.41 -14.57 -1.96
N GLU A 204 9.59 -13.94 -1.10
CA GLU A 204 9.78 -14.02 0.36
C GLU A 204 9.52 -15.43 0.92
N ILE A 205 8.53 -16.15 0.39
CA ILE A 205 8.28 -17.56 0.73
C ILE A 205 9.49 -18.43 0.36
N ALA A 206 10.10 -18.16 -0.79
CA ALA A 206 11.30 -18.87 -1.19
C ALA A 206 12.50 -18.54 -0.28
N TRP A 207 12.68 -17.27 0.09
CA TRP A 207 13.70 -16.85 1.07
C TRP A 207 13.46 -17.43 2.47
N ALA A 208 12.21 -17.64 2.86
CA ALA A 208 11.85 -18.30 4.11
C ALA A 208 12.15 -19.82 4.12
N GLY A 209 12.60 -20.38 2.98
CA GLY A 209 13.12 -21.73 2.87
C GLY A 209 12.12 -22.76 2.36
N ALA A 210 11.08 -22.36 1.63
CA ALA A 210 10.24 -23.31 0.88
C ALA A 210 11.13 -24.21 0.00
N ALA A 211 10.79 -25.48 -0.14
CA ALA A 211 11.56 -26.43 -0.94
C ALA A 211 11.36 -26.21 -2.44
N GLN A 212 10.14 -25.85 -2.84
CA GLN A 212 9.80 -25.49 -4.20
C GLN A 212 8.50 -24.67 -4.26
N LEU A 213 8.33 -23.91 -5.35
CA LEU A 213 7.09 -23.20 -5.63
C LEU A 213 6.51 -23.63 -6.99
N THR A 214 5.18 -23.63 -7.07
CA THR A 214 4.44 -23.75 -8.31
C THR A 214 3.49 -22.58 -8.45
N LEU A 215 3.62 -21.80 -9.52
CA LEU A 215 2.75 -20.66 -9.81
C LEU A 215 1.70 -21.06 -10.84
N ILE A 216 0.42 -21.01 -10.48
CA ILE A 216 -0.68 -21.27 -11.40
C ILE A 216 -1.30 -19.94 -11.81
N THR A 217 -1.20 -19.57 -13.10
CA THR A 217 -1.67 -18.29 -13.59
C THR A 217 -2.37 -18.40 -14.94
N ARG A 218 -3.31 -17.46 -15.19
CA ARG A 218 -3.98 -17.35 -16.49
C ARG A 218 -3.06 -16.77 -17.57
N ARG A 219 -2.11 -15.90 -17.20
CA ARG A 219 -1.15 -15.28 -18.11
C ARG A 219 0.19 -15.99 -18.01
N GLU A 220 0.51 -16.80 -19.02
CA GLU A 220 1.75 -17.58 -19.08
C GLU A 220 3.00 -16.71 -18.92
N GLN A 221 3.12 -15.66 -19.74
CA GLN A 221 4.29 -14.79 -19.71
C GLN A 221 4.58 -14.23 -18.30
N GLN A 222 3.54 -13.74 -17.61
CA GLN A 222 3.67 -13.21 -16.25
C GLN A 222 4.06 -14.30 -15.26
N GLY A 223 3.46 -15.49 -15.35
CA GLY A 223 3.77 -16.62 -14.48
C GLY A 223 5.21 -17.09 -14.64
N ARG A 224 5.69 -17.22 -15.88
CA ARG A 224 7.09 -17.60 -16.17
C ARG A 224 8.08 -16.53 -15.71
N GLU A 225 7.80 -15.25 -15.98
CA GLU A 225 8.64 -14.13 -15.50
C GLU A 225 8.82 -14.19 -13.98
N VAL A 226 7.73 -14.38 -13.23
CA VAL A 226 7.80 -14.44 -11.75
C VAL A 226 8.54 -15.70 -11.30
N ALA A 227 8.34 -16.85 -11.95
CA ALA A 227 9.08 -18.06 -11.64
C ALA A 227 10.59 -17.89 -11.83
N GLU A 228 11.02 -17.20 -12.89
CA GLU A 228 12.42 -16.85 -13.12
C GLU A 228 12.98 -15.89 -12.06
N ILE A 229 12.17 -14.87 -11.66
CA ILE A 229 12.53 -13.93 -10.59
C ILE A 229 12.77 -14.70 -9.29
N VAL A 230 11.86 -15.57 -8.89
CA VAL A 230 11.97 -16.39 -7.66
C VAL A 230 13.24 -17.25 -7.71
N THR A 231 13.42 -18.00 -8.78
CA THR A 231 14.58 -18.88 -8.92
C THR A 231 15.90 -18.10 -8.87
N ARG A 232 15.97 -16.95 -9.56
CA ARG A 232 17.16 -16.09 -9.57
C ARG A 232 17.44 -15.45 -8.21
N ALA A 233 16.39 -15.03 -7.48
CA ALA A 233 16.53 -14.32 -6.21
C ALA A 233 16.85 -15.24 -5.03
N SER A 234 16.42 -16.51 -5.06
CA SER A 234 16.50 -17.43 -3.92
C SER A 234 17.25 -18.74 -4.20
N GLY A 235 17.42 -19.14 -5.46
CA GLY A 235 17.90 -20.46 -5.82
C GLY A 235 16.85 -21.57 -5.67
N VAL A 236 15.66 -21.28 -5.16
CA VAL A 236 14.57 -22.25 -4.97
C VAL A 236 13.92 -22.56 -6.34
N PRO A 237 13.69 -23.83 -6.69
CA PRO A 237 12.96 -24.18 -7.88
C PRO A 237 11.54 -23.58 -7.89
N CYS A 238 11.22 -22.83 -8.93
CA CYS A 238 9.89 -22.26 -9.12
C CYS A 238 9.39 -22.60 -10.53
N HIS A 239 8.22 -23.21 -10.62
CA HIS A 239 7.64 -23.65 -11.87
C HIS A 239 6.35 -22.92 -12.16
N TRP A 240 6.07 -22.68 -13.43
CA TRP A 240 4.79 -22.20 -13.88
C TRP A 240 3.89 -23.34 -14.39
N MET A 241 2.61 -23.27 -14.05
CA MET A 241 1.56 -24.13 -14.60
C MET A 241 0.40 -23.27 -15.14
N PRO A 242 -0.28 -23.72 -16.21
CA PRO A 242 -1.44 -23.03 -16.74
C PRO A 242 -2.65 -23.12 -15.79
N TRP A 243 -3.47 -22.08 -15.76
CA TRP A 243 -4.74 -22.09 -15.07
C TRP A 243 -5.76 -22.94 -15.87
N GLN A 244 -6.06 -24.13 -15.39
CA GLN A 244 -7.07 -25.03 -15.95
C GLN A 244 -8.20 -25.21 -14.93
N THR A 245 -9.43 -25.34 -15.40
CA THR A 245 -10.63 -25.49 -14.53
C THR A 245 -11.22 -26.90 -14.73
N PRO A 246 -11.37 -27.70 -13.66
CA PRO A 246 -10.98 -27.41 -12.26
C PRO A 246 -9.46 -27.35 -12.06
N LEU A 247 -9.02 -26.62 -11.00
CA LEU A 247 -7.60 -26.55 -10.62
C LEU A 247 -7.22 -27.82 -9.85
N VAL A 248 -6.47 -28.70 -10.47
CA VAL A 248 -5.91 -29.91 -9.85
C VAL A 248 -4.53 -29.57 -9.27
N MET A 249 -4.35 -29.83 -7.97
CA MET A 249 -3.07 -29.53 -7.32
C MET A 249 -2.02 -30.59 -7.58
N PRO A 250 -0.75 -30.17 -7.82
CA PRO A 250 0.36 -31.10 -7.91
C PRO A 250 0.50 -31.97 -6.65
N SER A 251 0.89 -33.23 -6.85
CA SER A 251 1.17 -34.13 -5.73
C SER A 251 2.24 -33.55 -4.78
N GLY A 252 2.04 -33.72 -3.49
CA GLY A 252 2.96 -33.22 -2.46
C GLY A 252 2.78 -31.74 -2.15
N THR A 253 1.73 -31.06 -2.65
CA THR A 253 1.39 -29.71 -2.26
C THR A 253 1.09 -29.67 -0.77
N SER A 254 1.86 -28.92 -0.01
CA SER A 254 1.71 -28.77 1.45
C SER A 254 1.20 -27.40 1.87
N LEU A 255 1.23 -26.43 0.95
CA LEU A 255 0.63 -25.12 1.12
C LEU A 255 0.00 -24.64 -0.19
N LEU A 256 -1.28 -24.27 -0.14
CA LEU A 256 -2.04 -23.72 -1.27
C LEU A 256 -2.48 -22.30 -0.95
N MET A 257 -2.02 -21.35 -1.76
CA MET A 257 -2.27 -19.91 -1.54
C MET A 257 -3.08 -19.30 -2.68
N ASN A 258 -4.17 -18.62 -2.33
CA ASN A 258 -4.88 -17.72 -3.24
C ASN A 258 -4.26 -16.31 -3.17
N ALA A 259 -3.52 -15.91 -4.20
CA ALA A 259 -2.98 -14.56 -4.39
C ALA A 259 -3.67 -13.84 -5.57
N THR A 260 -4.89 -14.24 -5.90
CA THR A 260 -5.76 -13.59 -6.89
C THR A 260 -6.76 -12.67 -6.20
N HIS A 261 -7.61 -12.00 -6.98
CA HIS A 261 -8.76 -11.25 -6.50
C HIS A 261 -10.05 -12.10 -6.39
N LEU A 262 -10.02 -13.38 -6.81
CA LEU A 262 -11.18 -14.26 -6.73
C LEU A 262 -11.52 -14.54 -5.26
N GLY A 263 -12.73 -14.19 -4.87
CA GLY A 263 -13.21 -14.26 -3.49
C GLY A 263 -13.32 -12.90 -2.80
N CYS A 264 -12.92 -11.79 -3.46
CA CYS A 264 -13.02 -10.45 -2.90
C CYS A 264 -14.45 -9.88 -3.01
N ALA A 265 -14.91 -9.14 -1.99
CA ALA A 265 -16.14 -8.38 -2.04
C ALA A 265 -16.11 -7.34 -3.21
N PRO A 266 -17.29 -6.90 -3.76
CA PRO A 266 -18.65 -7.22 -3.27
C PRO A 266 -19.23 -8.55 -3.77
N GLU A 267 -18.65 -9.16 -4.78
CA GLU A 267 -19.16 -10.40 -5.42
C GLU A 267 -18.06 -11.49 -5.38
N PRO A 268 -17.92 -12.19 -4.25
CA PRO A 268 -16.84 -13.14 -4.07
C PRO A 268 -17.07 -14.40 -4.92
N GLU A 269 -16.37 -14.50 -6.04
CA GLU A 269 -16.31 -15.70 -6.86
C GLU A 269 -15.46 -16.79 -6.19
N ALA A 270 -15.91 -18.05 -6.27
CA ALA A 270 -15.11 -19.17 -5.75
C ALA A 270 -13.90 -19.45 -6.65
N VAL A 271 -12.75 -19.71 -6.04
CA VAL A 271 -11.59 -20.28 -6.75
C VAL A 271 -11.92 -21.74 -7.11
N PRO A 272 -11.82 -22.16 -8.38
CA PRO A 272 -12.30 -23.47 -8.84
C PRO A 272 -11.32 -24.61 -8.52
N VAL A 273 -10.97 -24.80 -7.24
CA VAL A 273 -10.07 -25.87 -6.79
C VAL A 273 -10.78 -27.21 -6.81
N ASP A 274 -10.13 -28.23 -7.34
CA ASP A 274 -10.52 -29.62 -7.12
C ASP A 274 -9.97 -30.09 -5.77
N TRP A 275 -10.79 -29.95 -4.72
CA TRP A 275 -10.40 -30.31 -3.37
C TRP A 275 -10.07 -31.78 -3.18
N SER A 276 -10.51 -32.69 -4.08
CA SER A 276 -10.12 -34.09 -4.03
C SER A 276 -8.62 -34.31 -4.34
N SER A 277 -7.97 -33.30 -4.96
CA SER A 277 -6.52 -33.29 -5.25
C SER A 277 -5.68 -32.67 -4.13
N VAL A 278 -6.31 -32.11 -3.08
CA VAL A 278 -5.65 -31.41 -1.97
C VAL A 278 -5.60 -32.34 -0.75
N ASP A 279 -4.43 -32.46 -0.12
CA ASP A 279 -4.30 -33.17 1.14
C ASP A 279 -4.98 -32.35 2.25
N PRO A 280 -5.83 -32.93 3.11
CA PRO A 280 -6.43 -32.23 4.25
C PRO A 280 -5.43 -31.60 5.24
N GLN A 281 -4.17 -32.03 5.23
CA GLN A 281 -3.10 -31.38 6.00
C GLN A 281 -2.46 -30.18 5.30
N CYS A 282 -2.82 -29.92 4.04
CA CYS A 282 -2.35 -28.77 3.27
C CYS A 282 -2.86 -27.46 3.91
N ILE A 283 -1.96 -26.51 4.13
CA ILE A 283 -2.33 -25.21 4.67
C ILE A 283 -2.92 -24.37 3.54
N ALA A 284 -4.15 -23.90 3.70
CA ALA A 284 -4.79 -22.98 2.76
C ALA A 284 -4.63 -21.52 3.22
N VAL A 285 -4.08 -20.69 2.35
CA VAL A 285 -3.79 -19.26 2.63
C VAL A 285 -4.54 -18.38 1.64
N ASP A 286 -5.23 -17.37 2.12
CA ASP A 286 -5.84 -16.34 1.25
C ASP A 286 -5.34 -14.96 1.63
N VAL A 287 -5.07 -14.11 0.63
CA VAL A 287 -4.58 -12.74 0.85
C VAL A 287 -5.71 -11.70 0.86
N ILE A 288 -6.94 -12.13 0.65
CA ILE A 288 -8.13 -11.27 0.64
C ILE A 288 -8.52 -10.94 2.08
N THR A 289 -8.79 -9.66 2.33
CA THR A 289 -9.15 -9.14 3.65
C THR A 289 -10.65 -8.93 3.84
N ASN A 290 -11.40 -8.79 2.74
CA ASN A 290 -12.85 -8.58 2.75
C ASN A 290 -13.51 -9.40 1.62
N PRO A 291 -14.35 -10.42 1.94
CA PRO A 291 -14.65 -10.90 3.29
C PRO A 291 -13.44 -11.59 3.93
N ARG A 292 -13.38 -11.63 5.29
CA ARG A 292 -12.30 -12.32 6.01
C ARG A 292 -12.27 -13.82 5.70
N ILE A 293 -13.44 -14.45 5.66
CA ILE A 293 -13.58 -15.85 5.24
C ILE A 293 -14.12 -15.88 3.83
N THR A 294 -13.22 -16.04 2.88
CA THR A 294 -13.55 -16.17 1.47
C THR A 294 -14.17 -17.52 1.16
N PRO A 295 -14.87 -17.69 0.02
CA PRO A 295 -15.34 -19.00 -0.44
C PRO A 295 -14.20 -20.04 -0.54
N PHE A 296 -12.98 -19.61 -0.88
CA PHE A 296 -11.79 -20.46 -0.92
C PHE A 296 -11.43 -20.98 0.49
N LEU A 297 -11.35 -20.11 1.50
CA LEU A 297 -11.04 -20.50 2.87
C LEU A 297 -12.17 -21.32 3.48
N ALA A 298 -13.43 -21.03 3.17
CA ALA A 298 -14.57 -21.83 3.63
C ALA A 298 -14.48 -23.27 3.09
N ALA A 299 -14.26 -23.43 1.78
CA ALA A 299 -14.10 -24.74 1.16
C ALA A 299 -12.85 -25.50 1.69
N ALA A 300 -11.76 -24.81 1.97
CA ALA A 300 -10.58 -25.39 2.59
C ALA A 300 -10.87 -25.94 4.00
N ARG A 301 -11.60 -25.18 4.83
CA ARG A 301 -12.04 -25.64 6.17
C ARG A 301 -12.96 -26.86 6.10
N ASP A 302 -13.93 -26.84 5.19
CA ASP A 302 -14.85 -27.96 4.97
C ASP A 302 -14.10 -29.22 4.52
N HIS A 303 -12.98 -29.06 3.79
CA HIS A 303 -12.07 -30.14 3.40
C HIS A 303 -11.16 -30.61 4.53
N GLY A 304 -11.06 -29.89 5.65
CA GLY A 304 -10.23 -30.21 6.81
C GLY A 304 -8.87 -29.52 6.84
N CYS A 305 -8.59 -28.58 5.93
CA CYS A 305 -7.33 -27.85 5.87
C CYS A 305 -7.19 -26.80 6.99
N PRO A 306 -6.01 -26.64 7.61
CA PRO A 306 -5.69 -25.43 8.36
C PRO A 306 -5.72 -24.21 7.45
N VAL A 307 -6.20 -23.06 7.95
CA VAL A 307 -6.34 -21.85 7.13
C VAL A 307 -5.62 -20.65 7.74
N VAL A 308 -5.10 -19.78 6.85
CA VAL A 308 -4.54 -18.47 7.18
C VAL A 308 -5.30 -17.43 6.36
N ASP A 309 -5.92 -16.46 7.03
CA ASP A 309 -6.70 -15.41 6.36
C ASP A 309 -5.87 -14.17 6.01
N GLY A 310 -6.38 -13.35 5.09
CA GLY A 310 -5.69 -12.16 4.62
C GLY A 310 -5.63 -11.04 5.65
N VAL A 311 -6.48 -11.06 6.68
CA VAL A 311 -6.45 -10.07 7.77
C VAL A 311 -5.18 -10.25 8.59
N GLU A 312 -4.78 -11.49 8.86
CA GLU A 312 -3.52 -11.77 9.56
C GLU A 312 -2.31 -11.22 8.79
N MET A 313 -2.25 -11.43 7.47
CA MET A 313 -1.23 -10.83 6.62
C MET A 313 -1.28 -9.29 6.69
N LEU A 314 -2.48 -8.68 6.60
CA LEU A 314 -2.64 -7.23 6.66
C LEU A 314 -2.11 -6.65 7.96
N VAL A 315 -2.39 -7.27 9.10
CA VAL A 315 -1.86 -6.87 10.40
C VAL A 315 -0.33 -6.90 10.40
N GLN A 316 0.26 -8.01 9.95
CA GLN A 316 1.71 -8.18 9.98
C GLN A 316 2.45 -7.17 9.08
N LEU A 317 1.92 -6.86 7.90
CA LEU A 317 2.52 -5.85 7.03
C LEU A 317 2.29 -4.42 7.55
N ALA A 318 1.11 -4.13 8.10
CA ALA A 318 0.77 -2.80 8.60
C ALA A 318 1.60 -2.42 9.83
N MET A 319 1.88 -3.37 10.73
CA MET A 319 2.78 -3.17 11.86
C MET A 319 4.17 -2.73 11.40
N GLN A 320 4.74 -3.38 10.39
CA GLN A 320 6.06 -3.03 9.85
C GLN A 320 6.05 -1.62 9.21
N ILE A 321 4.98 -1.27 8.50
CA ILE A 321 4.81 0.06 7.90
C ILE A 321 4.69 1.12 8.99
N PHE A 322 3.87 0.88 10.01
CA PHE A 322 3.68 1.78 11.16
C PHE A 322 5.01 2.05 11.87
N GLU A 323 5.76 1.01 12.23
CA GLU A 323 7.07 1.14 12.87
C GLU A 323 8.05 1.94 12.00
N ARG A 324 8.04 1.70 10.69
CA ARG A 324 8.92 2.39 9.73
C ARG A 324 8.59 3.87 9.61
N TRP A 325 7.31 4.25 9.64
CA TRP A 325 6.87 5.64 9.52
C TRP A 325 6.99 6.42 10.83
N THR A 326 6.71 5.78 11.96
CA THR A 326 6.59 6.46 13.26
C THR A 326 7.80 6.27 14.17
N GLY A 327 8.60 5.21 13.97
CA GLY A 327 9.66 4.78 14.87
C GLY A 327 9.15 4.14 16.18
N ILE A 328 7.84 3.88 16.30
CA ILE A 328 7.22 3.27 17.47
C ILE A 328 7.06 1.77 17.23
N THR A 329 7.55 0.94 18.16
CA THR A 329 7.33 -0.50 18.11
C THR A 329 5.84 -0.80 18.33
N PRO A 330 5.17 -1.47 17.37
CA PRO A 330 3.74 -1.71 17.44
C PRO A 330 3.39 -2.86 18.39
N ASP A 331 2.20 -2.77 19.03
CA ASP A 331 1.55 -3.89 19.71
C ASP A 331 0.57 -4.58 18.75
N GLU A 332 0.80 -5.86 18.47
CA GLU A 332 -0.05 -6.64 17.55
C GLU A 332 -1.52 -6.66 17.98
N ALA A 333 -1.80 -6.74 19.28
CA ALA A 333 -3.17 -6.75 19.76
C ALA A 333 -3.94 -5.45 19.46
N VAL A 334 -3.22 -4.32 19.33
CA VAL A 334 -3.83 -3.05 18.91
C VAL A 334 -4.26 -3.12 17.45
N PHE A 335 -3.39 -3.63 16.58
CA PHE A 335 -3.70 -3.79 15.16
C PHE A 335 -4.80 -4.80 14.89
N GLN A 336 -4.82 -5.93 15.62
CA GLN A 336 -5.88 -6.92 15.53
C GLN A 336 -7.25 -6.34 15.88
N ARG A 337 -7.36 -5.59 16.99
CA ARG A 337 -8.61 -4.90 17.35
C ARG A 337 -9.01 -3.85 16.32
N ALA A 338 -8.05 -3.03 15.86
CA ALA A 338 -8.32 -1.96 14.91
C ALA A 338 -8.83 -2.51 13.56
N VAL A 339 -8.30 -3.63 13.07
CA VAL A 339 -8.78 -4.23 11.83
C VAL A 339 -10.14 -4.91 12.00
N ALA A 340 -10.40 -5.58 13.14
CA ALA A 340 -11.70 -6.15 13.46
C ALA A 340 -12.79 -5.07 13.48
N GLU A 341 -12.56 -3.96 14.19
CA GLU A 341 -13.45 -2.79 14.20
C GLU A 341 -13.66 -2.21 12.78
N ALA A 342 -12.59 -2.15 11.98
CA ALA A 342 -12.66 -1.66 10.60
C ALA A 342 -13.51 -2.56 9.68
N LEU A 343 -13.56 -3.86 9.97
CA LEU A 343 -14.38 -4.85 9.26
C LEU A 343 -15.79 -4.98 9.83
N GLY A 344 -16.08 -4.40 11.00
CA GLY A 344 -17.37 -4.47 11.69
C GLY A 344 -17.57 -5.83 12.42
N GLU A 345 -16.46 -6.44 12.86
CA GLU A 345 -16.44 -7.70 13.63
C GLU A 345 -16.46 -7.44 15.15
#